data_948bc8d5f44a4a2d9631d3d9816c5bce
#
_entry.id   948bc8d5f44a4a2d9631d3d9816c5bce
#
_cell.length_a   1.000
_cell.length_b   1.000
_cell.length_c   1.000
_cell.angle_alpha   90.00
_cell.angle_beta   90.00
_cell.angle_gamma   90.00
#
_symmetry.space_group_name_H-M   'P 1'
#
loop_
_entity.id
_entity.type
_entity.pdbx_description
1 polymer ?
#
loop_
_entity_poly.entity_id
_entity_poly.type
_entity_poly.pdbx_seq_one_letter_code
_entity_poly.pdbx_strand_id
1 'polypeptide(L)'
;MDMIEHKQVRDLKLKKNSQSDYTQIYIGLDFGTAFTKASYEIASQKHNISSVKFHDTEATDKYFMPSKLYFDDETKTLSMEKTSGALSEIKYFKYTMIDNSLAINENLYKYKDEVKNNLEQLCAMFFLSRVILKIKKAVTENPIIKNSKINSEVEWFINMGVPILETGEKSEIYKTVLTVAYQYAMKHPQGINANLVELDNFFEEKQGRCKS
;
A
#
# COMPACT_ATOMS: atom_id res chain seq x y z
N MET A 1 -35.05 -5.87 15.99
CA MET A 1 -34.28 -6.47 14.84
C MET A 1 -34.13 -5.34 13.83
N ASP A 2 -33.22 -4.41 14.15
CA ASP A 2 -33.09 -3.14 13.45
C ASP A 2 -32.09 -3.31 12.35
N MET A 3 -32.56 -3.10 11.13
CA MET A 3 -31.71 -3.08 9.94
C MET A 3 -30.83 -1.83 10.00
N ILE A 4 -29.52 -2.05 10.12
CA ILE A 4 -28.53 -0.99 9.99
C ILE A 4 -28.52 -0.58 8.52
N GLU A 5 -29.07 0.59 8.24
CA GLU A 5 -29.01 1.22 6.93
C GLU A 5 -27.54 1.41 6.52
N HIS A 6 -27.15 0.73 5.45
CA HIS A 6 -25.93 1.05 4.73
C HIS A 6 -26.06 2.46 4.17
N LYS A 7 -25.50 3.43 4.87
CA LYS A 7 -25.35 4.78 4.37
C LYS A 7 -24.36 4.72 3.20
N GLN A 8 -24.92 4.50 2.00
CA GLN A 8 -24.16 4.64 0.76
C GLN A 8 -23.66 6.09 0.70
N VAL A 9 -22.34 6.25 0.58
CA VAL A 9 -21.74 7.51 0.19
C VAL A 9 -22.10 7.75 -1.29
N ARG A 10 -23.35 8.09 -1.54
CA ARG A 10 -23.85 8.68 -2.77
C ARG A 10 -24.21 10.10 -2.43
N ASP A 11 -23.29 11.00 -2.74
CA ASP A 11 -23.57 12.38 -3.17
C ASP A 11 -22.29 13.21 -3.28
N LEU A 12 -21.31 12.69 -4.03
CA LEU A 12 -20.48 13.58 -4.79
C LEU A 12 -21.24 13.86 -6.09
N LYS A 13 -22.14 14.85 -6.05
CA LYS A 13 -22.63 15.50 -7.26
C LYS A 13 -21.41 16.11 -7.93
N LEU A 14 -20.81 15.36 -8.85
CA LEU A 14 -19.87 15.89 -9.81
C LEU A 14 -20.55 17.08 -10.47
N LYS A 15 -20.15 18.28 -10.09
CA LYS A 15 -20.47 19.49 -10.86
C LYS A 15 -19.94 19.25 -12.27
N LYS A 16 -20.83 18.97 -13.19
CA LYS A 16 -20.59 19.03 -14.63
C LYS A 16 -20.31 20.49 -14.98
N ASN A 17 -19.10 20.96 -14.74
CA ASN A 17 -18.62 22.20 -15.37
C ASN A 17 -17.11 22.24 -15.23
N SER A 18 -16.49 22.30 -16.38
CA SER A 18 -15.09 22.26 -16.74
C SER A 18 -14.55 20.85 -17.03
N GLN A 19 -14.10 20.65 -18.26
CA GLN A 19 -13.15 19.59 -18.59
C GLN A 19 -12.01 19.69 -17.59
N SER A 20 -11.99 18.80 -16.59
CA SER A 20 -10.84 18.71 -15.71
C SER A 20 -9.69 18.15 -16.54
N ASP A 21 -8.59 18.89 -16.63
CA ASP A 21 -7.37 18.44 -17.28
C ASP A 21 -6.71 17.24 -16.55
N TYR A 22 -7.40 16.63 -15.59
CA TYR A 22 -6.93 15.54 -14.75
C TYR A 22 -7.54 14.20 -15.18
N THR A 23 -6.68 13.20 -15.31
CA THR A 23 -7.13 11.80 -15.42
C THR A 23 -7.25 11.19 -14.04
N GLN A 24 -8.47 10.83 -13.63
CA GLN A 24 -8.71 10.19 -12.32
C GLN A 24 -8.58 8.68 -12.43
N ILE A 25 -7.83 8.09 -11.52
CA ILE A 25 -7.61 6.66 -11.43
C ILE A 25 -8.03 6.19 -10.04
N TYR A 26 -8.96 5.26 -10.01
CA TYR A 26 -9.46 4.63 -8.79
C TYR A 26 -8.80 3.26 -8.63
N ILE A 27 -8.17 3.02 -7.49
CA ILE A 27 -7.48 1.77 -7.14
C ILE A 27 -8.21 1.11 -6.01
N GLY A 28 -8.60 -0.17 -6.21
CA GLY A 28 -9.02 -1.07 -5.16
C GLY A 28 -7.84 -1.95 -4.75
N LEU A 29 -7.42 -1.87 -3.49
CA LEU A 29 -6.31 -2.61 -2.92
C LEU A 29 -6.82 -3.60 -1.88
N ASP A 30 -6.67 -4.89 -2.16
CA ASP A 30 -6.88 -5.98 -1.20
C ASP A 30 -5.54 -6.35 -0.58
N PHE A 31 -5.23 -5.73 0.54
CA PHE A 31 -4.05 -6.03 1.34
C PHE A 31 -4.30 -7.28 2.18
N GLY A 32 -3.98 -8.45 1.65
CA GLY A 32 -4.17 -9.73 2.32
C GLY A 32 -2.97 -10.13 3.19
N THR A 33 -3.19 -11.08 4.11
CA THR A 33 -2.15 -11.60 5.01
C THR A 33 -1.09 -12.41 4.26
N ALA A 34 -1.50 -13.22 3.29
CA ALA A 34 -0.60 -14.04 2.48
C ALA A 34 -0.28 -13.40 1.13
N PHE A 35 -1.28 -12.79 0.51
CA PHE A 35 -1.17 -12.18 -0.81
C PHE A 35 -1.93 -10.85 -0.86
N THR A 36 -1.34 -9.91 -1.58
CA THR A 36 -1.96 -8.62 -1.90
C THR A 36 -2.40 -8.63 -3.37
N LYS A 37 -3.58 -8.09 -3.64
CA LYS A 37 -4.15 -7.92 -4.98
C LYS A 37 -4.54 -6.46 -5.20
N ALA A 38 -4.58 -6.04 -6.46
CA ALA A 38 -5.10 -4.72 -6.79
C ALA A 38 -5.85 -4.75 -8.12
N SER A 39 -6.83 -3.86 -8.20
CA SER A 39 -7.54 -3.52 -9.42
C SER A 39 -7.59 -2.01 -9.58
N TYR A 40 -7.80 -1.55 -10.80
CA TYR A 40 -7.95 -0.13 -11.08
C TYR A 40 -9.01 0.14 -12.14
N GLU A 41 -9.60 1.32 -12.07
CA GLU A 41 -10.50 1.89 -13.06
C GLU A 41 -10.01 3.28 -13.45
N ILE A 42 -10.05 3.57 -14.75
CA ILE A 42 -9.79 4.91 -15.28
C ILE A 42 -11.15 5.59 -15.45
N ALA A 43 -11.37 6.74 -14.81
CA ALA A 43 -12.67 7.40 -14.76
C ALA A 43 -13.31 7.67 -16.12
N SER A 44 -12.49 7.93 -17.15
CA SER A 44 -12.95 8.10 -18.54
C SER A 44 -13.50 6.82 -19.18
N GLN A 45 -13.25 5.65 -18.55
CA GLN A 45 -13.62 4.32 -19.04
C GLN A 45 -14.55 3.63 -18.05
N LYS A 46 -15.66 4.25 -17.73
CA LYS A 46 -16.63 3.71 -16.77
C LYS A 46 -16.90 2.22 -17.01
N HIS A 47 -16.86 1.46 -15.93
CA HIS A 47 -17.10 0.01 -15.87
C HIS A 47 -16.00 -0.88 -16.49
N ASN A 48 -14.85 -0.35 -16.82
CA ASN A 48 -13.70 -1.15 -17.26
C ASN A 48 -12.68 -1.28 -16.14
N ILE A 49 -12.90 -2.25 -15.26
CA ILE A 49 -11.99 -2.56 -14.16
C ILE A 49 -10.92 -3.52 -14.67
N SER A 50 -9.66 -3.14 -14.48
CA SER A 50 -8.49 -3.93 -14.83
C SER A 50 -7.78 -4.44 -13.59
N SER A 51 -7.35 -5.71 -13.60
CA SER A 51 -6.50 -6.26 -12.54
C SER A 51 -5.05 -5.87 -12.75
N VAL A 52 -4.35 -5.55 -11.67
CA VAL A 52 -2.92 -5.25 -11.71
C VAL A 52 -2.11 -6.52 -11.83
N LYS A 53 -1.23 -6.58 -12.83
CA LYS A 53 -0.23 -7.65 -12.95
C LYS A 53 1.01 -7.25 -12.17
N PHE A 54 1.39 -8.05 -11.18
CA PHE A 54 2.58 -7.82 -10.37
C PHE A 54 3.83 -8.53 -10.89
N HIS A 55 3.63 -9.54 -11.74
CA HIS A 55 4.69 -10.36 -12.35
C HIS A 55 4.46 -10.51 -13.85
N ASP A 56 5.55 -10.57 -14.60
CA ASP A 56 5.53 -10.73 -16.07
C ASP A 56 5.44 -12.22 -16.49
N THR A 57 4.78 -13.06 -15.69
CA THR A 57 4.56 -14.47 -15.99
C THR A 57 3.18 -14.68 -16.62
N GLU A 58 3.02 -15.72 -17.42
CA GLU A 58 1.71 -16.14 -17.95
C GLU A 58 0.88 -16.93 -16.93
N ALA A 59 1.48 -17.28 -15.78
CA ALA A 59 0.80 -18.01 -14.72
C ALA A 59 -0.34 -17.19 -14.09
N THR A 60 -1.30 -17.87 -13.48
CA THR A 60 -2.44 -17.23 -12.79
C THR A 60 -2.05 -16.44 -11.56
N ASP A 61 -0.88 -16.73 -11.01
CA ASP A 61 -0.31 -16.04 -9.85
C ASP A 61 0.22 -14.63 -10.16
N LYS A 62 0.32 -14.24 -11.43
CA LYS A 62 0.76 -12.89 -11.84
C LYS A 62 -0.01 -11.74 -11.21
N TYR A 63 -1.25 -11.98 -10.77
CA TYR A 63 -2.11 -10.98 -10.12
C TYR A 63 -1.96 -10.96 -8.59
N PHE A 64 -1.12 -11.82 -8.01
CA PHE A 64 -0.93 -11.98 -6.58
C PHE A 64 0.48 -11.56 -6.19
N MET A 65 0.56 -10.54 -5.35
CA MET A 65 1.82 -10.12 -4.73
C MET A 65 1.94 -10.81 -3.38
N PRO A 66 2.94 -11.68 -3.15
CA PRO A 66 3.16 -12.26 -1.83
C PRO A 66 3.35 -11.15 -0.77
N SER A 67 2.56 -11.18 0.30
CA SER A 67 2.65 -10.23 1.41
C SER A 67 3.80 -10.63 2.34
N LYS A 68 5.03 -10.47 1.87
CA LYS A 68 6.25 -10.82 2.57
C LYS A 68 7.37 -9.84 2.28
N LEU A 69 8.30 -9.75 3.21
CA LEU A 69 9.53 -8.97 3.13
C LEU A 69 10.71 -9.83 3.55
N TYR A 70 11.89 -9.36 3.26
CA TYR A 70 13.15 -9.91 3.74
C TYR A 70 13.88 -8.86 4.56
N PHE A 71 14.47 -9.29 5.66
CA PHE A 71 15.25 -8.44 6.54
C PHE A 71 16.71 -8.88 6.58
N ASP A 72 17.58 -7.97 6.27
CA ASP A 72 19.02 -8.12 6.39
C ASP A 72 19.46 -7.56 7.74
N ASP A 73 19.96 -8.45 8.59
CA ASP A 73 20.36 -8.15 9.95
C ASP A 73 21.65 -7.31 10.04
N GLU A 74 22.57 -7.48 9.10
CA GLU A 74 23.83 -6.73 9.10
C GLU A 74 23.62 -5.26 8.72
N THR A 75 22.80 -5.02 7.71
CA THR A 75 22.54 -3.67 7.19
C THR A 75 21.28 -3.04 7.80
N LYS A 76 20.51 -3.79 8.59
CA LYS A 76 19.19 -3.41 9.15
C LYS A 76 18.21 -2.94 8.06
N THR A 77 18.21 -3.62 6.92
CA THR A 77 17.36 -3.22 5.79
C THR A 77 16.24 -4.20 5.49
N LEU A 78 15.08 -3.63 5.13
CA LEU A 78 13.94 -4.34 4.57
C LEU A 78 14.03 -4.36 3.04
N SER A 79 13.62 -5.47 2.43
CA SER A 79 13.60 -5.68 0.99
C SER A 79 12.37 -6.48 0.56
N MET A 80 11.88 -6.25 -0.67
CA MET A 80 10.84 -7.08 -1.30
C MET A 80 11.40 -8.35 -1.92
N GLU A 81 12.69 -8.38 -2.20
CA GLU A 81 13.36 -9.45 -2.91
C GLU A 81 14.42 -10.09 -2.02
N LYS A 82 14.56 -11.41 -2.17
CA LYS A 82 15.63 -12.14 -1.50
C LYS A 82 16.95 -11.87 -2.26
N THR A 83 17.76 -10.98 -1.72
CA THR A 83 19.14 -10.77 -2.17
C THR A 83 20.05 -11.85 -1.60
N SER A 84 21.28 -11.97 -2.08
CA SER A 84 22.27 -12.94 -1.56
C SER A 84 22.61 -12.62 -0.11
N GLY A 85 22.51 -13.60 0.80
CA GLY A 85 22.87 -13.45 2.22
C GLY A 85 21.92 -14.20 3.16
N ALA A 86 22.19 -14.13 4.45
CA ALA A 86 21.35 -14.70 5.50
C ALA A 86 20.16 -13.76 5.79
N LEU A 87 19.15 -13.79 4.92
CA LEU A 87 17.96 -12.94 5.08
C LEU A 87 16.87 -13.66 5.85
N SER A 88 16.29 -12.98 6.83
CA SER A 88 15.10 -13.43 7.53
C SER A 88 13.86 -13.07 6.73
N GLU A 89 12.97 -14.03 6.50
CA GLU A 89 11.68 -13.80 5.86
C GLU A 89 10.67 -13.27 6.90
N ILE A 90 10.01 -12.15 6.58
CA ILE A 90 8.99 -11.51 7.41
C ILE A 90 7.63 -11.69 6.75
N LYS A 91 6.69 -12.27 7.48
CA LYS A 91 5.30 -12.51 7.05
C LYS A 91 4.31 -12.00 8.11
N TYR A 92 3.04 -12.01 7.78
CA TYR A 92 1.92 -11.75 8.69
C TYR A 92 1.88 -10.33 9.30
N PHE A 93 2.71 -9.40 8.84
CA PHE A 93 2.76 -8.03 9.38
C PHE A 93 1.43 -7.28 9.25
N LYS A 94 0.55 -7.63 8.30
CA LYS A 94 -0.81 -7.10 8.24
C LYS A 94 -1.60 -7.42 9.52
N TYR A 95 -1.52 -8.66 9.97
CA TYR A 95 -2.25 -9.11 11.14
C TYR A 95 -1.64 -8.55 12.42
N THR A 96 -0.34 -8.62 12.53
CA THR A 96 0.39 -8.24 13.74
C THR A 96 0.48 -6.72 13.95
N MET A 97 0.33 -5.90 12.90
CA MET A 97 0.36 -4.43 13.06
C MET A 97 -0.81 -3.86 13.88
N ILE A 98 -1.86 -4.65 14.12
CA ILE A 98 -3.02 -4.29 14.93
C ILE A 98 -3.10 -5.10 16.22
N ASP A 99 -2.34 -6.19 16.32
CA ASP A 99 -2.27 -7.06 17.49
C ASP A 99 -0.82 -7.26 17.92
N ASN A 100 -0.37 -6.44 18.86
CA ASN A 100 1.00 -6.44 19.36
C ASN A 100 1.36 -7.68 20.20
N SER A 101 0.45 -8.64 20.36
CA SER A 101 0.67 -9.87 21.13
C SER A 101 1.53 -10.90 20.40
N LEU A 102 1.72 -10.74 19.08
CA LEU A 102 2.45 -11.68 18.24
C LEU A 102 3.69 -11.02 17.65
N ALA A 103 4.85 -11.60 17.88
CA ALA A 103 6.08 -11.16 17.24
C ALA A 103 6.12 -11.60 15.76
N ILE A 104 6.42 -10.71 14.84
CA ILE A 104 6.52 -11.01 13.40
C ILE A 104 7.70 -11.92 13.09
N ASN A 105 8.84 -11.65 13.72
CA ASN A 105 10.11 -12.35 13.48
C ASN A 105 11.09 -12.03 14.60
N GLU A 106 11.73 -13.04 15.17
CA GLU A 106 12.66 -12.86 16.30
C GLU A 106 13.86 -11.97 15.95
N ASN A 107 14.40 -12.10 14.73
CA ASN A 107 15.54 -11.30 14.29
C ASN A 107 15.19 -9.82 14.13
N LEU A 108 13.97 -9.50 13.72
CA LEU A 108 13.50 -8.13 13.63
C LEU A 108 13.14 -7.58 15.02
N TYR A 109 12.54 -8.42 15.88
CA TYR A 109 12.03 -7.99 17.18
C TYR A 109 13.12 -7.47 18.13
N LYS A 110 14.37 -7.93 17.99
CA LYS A 110 15.49 -7.41 18.77
C LYS A 110 15.77 -5.91 18.56
N TYR A 111 15.25 -5.32 17.47
CA TYR A 111 15.38 -3.90 17.17
C TYR A 111 14.20 -3.05 17.66
N LYS A 112 13.27 -3.65 18.40
CA LYS A 112 12.08 -2.96 18.92
C LYS A 112 12.42 -1.69 19.70
N ASP A 113 13.48 -1.73 20.49
CA ASP A 113 13.91 -0.61 21.33
C ASP A 113 14.76 0.44 20.57
N GLU A 114 15.14 0.15 19.33
CA GLU A 114 15.88 1.07 18.46
C GLU A 114 14.95 1.97 17.61
N VAL A 115 13.66 1.64 17.52
CA VAL A 115 12.65 2.38 16.77
C VAL A 115 11.56 2.89 17.71
N LYS A 116 10.92 3.98 17.33
CA LYS A 116 9.84 4.61 18.10
C LYS A 116 8.48 4.04 17.77
N ASN A 117 8.31 3.64 16.51
CA ASN A 117 7.05 3.14 16.00
C ASN A 117 7.01 1.61 16.01
N ASN A 118 5.82 1.07 15.87
CA ASN A 118 5.60 -0.37 15.80
C ASN A 118 6.29 -0.96 14.55
N LEU A 119 7.13 -1.97 14.73
CA LEU A 119 7.91 -2.63 13.67
C LEU A 119 7.02 -3.19 12.56
N GLU A 120 5.86 -3.72 12.93
CA GLU A 120 4.89 -4.30 12.02
C GLU A 120 4.26 -3.23 11.11
N GLN A 121 4.00 -2.04 11.67
CA GLN A 121 3.52 -0.89 10.90
C GLN A 121 4.59 -0.38 9.93
N LEU A 122 5.86 -0.38 10.33
CA LEU A 122 6.98 -0.03 9.45
C LEU A 122 7.11 -1.04 8.29
N CYS A 123 7.01 -2.33 8.59
CA CYS A 123 6.98 -3.39 7.57
C CYS A 123 5.80 -3.23 6.60
N ALA A 124 4.59 -3.02 7.12
CA ALA A 124 3.40 -2.81 6.31
C ALA A 124 3.51 -1.55 5.45
N MET A 125 3.99 -0.44 6.01
CA MET A 125 4.25 0.80 5.29
C MET A 125 5.24 0.59 4.14
N PHE A 126 6.38 -0.03 4.41
CA PHE A 126 7.38 -0.28 3.37
C PHE A 126 6.82 -1.19 2.28
N PHE A 127 6.20 -2.31 2.64
CA PHE A 127 5.56 -3.22 1.69
C PHE A 127 4.54 -2.50 0.80
N LEU A 128 3.58 -1.80 1.41
CA LEU A 128 2.53 -1.08 0.68
C LEU A 128 3.12 0.00 -0.23
N SER A 129 4.18 0.68 0.19
CA SER A 129 4.85 1.67 -0.66
C SER A 129 5.37 1.06 -1.96
N ARG A 130 5.94 -0.15 -1.89
CA ARG A 130 6.44 -0.87 -3.07
C ARG A 130 5.29 -1.40 -3.94
N VAL A 131 4.22 -1.90 -3.31
CA VAL A 131 2.99 -2.30 -4.01
C VAL A 131 2.40 -1.12 -4.78
N ILE A 132 2.28 0.05 -4.16
CA ILE A 132 1.78 1.28 -4.80
C ILE A 132 2.62 1.65 -6.03
N LEU A 133 3.95 1.56 -5.96
CA LEU A 133 4.80 1.83 -7.13
C LEU A 133 4.59 0.82 -8.25
N LYS A 134 4.43 -0.47 -7.94
CA LYS A 134 4.10 -1.50 -8.95
C LYS A 134 2.74 -1.24 -9.59
N ILE A 135 1.73 -0.85 -8.79
CA ILE A 135 0.41 -0.47 -9.32
C ILE A 135 0.54 0.75 -10.25
N LYS A 136 1.23 1.81 -9.81
CA LYS A 136 1.44 3.01 -10.63
C LYS A 136 2.13 2.67 -11.95
N LYS A 137 3.16 1.83 -11.92
CA LYS A 137 3.84 1.36 -13.13
C LYS A 137 2.87 0.64 -14.06
N ALA A 138 2.13 -0.36 -13.57
CA ALA A 138 1.17 -1.12 -14.36
C ALA A 138 0.09 -0.25 -14.99
N VAL A 139 -0.40 0.76 -14.25
CA VAL A 139 -1.41 1.71 -14.74
C VAL A 139 -0.82 2.63 -15.82
N THR A 140 0.38 3.17 -15.62
CA THR A 140 1.03 4.07 -16.59
C THR A 140 1.45 3.35 -17.87
N GLU A 141 1.70 2.05 -17.81
CA GLU A 141 1.99 1.19 -18.96
C GLU A 141 0.71 0.77 -19.73
N ASN A 142 -0.47 1.01 -19.17
CA ASN A 142 -1.73 0.73 -19.87
C ASN A 142 -1.77 1.52 -21.18
N PRO A 143 -2.04 0.86 -22.35
CA PRO A 143 -2.01 1.51 -23.67
C PRO A 143 -2.89 2.75 -23.77
N ILE A 144 -3.99 2.79 -23.03
CA ILE A 144 -4.92 3.91 -23.04
C ILE A 144 -4.30 5.14 -22.38
N ILE A 145 -3.64 4.95 -21.23
CA ILE A 145 -2.93 6.04 -20.55
C ILE A 145 -1.70 6.44 -21.34
N LYS A 146 -0.94 5.46 -21.83
CA LYS A 146 0.28 5.70 -22.61
C LYS A 146 0.01 6.42 -23.94
N ASN A 147 -1.10 6.11 -24.61
CA ASN A 147 -1.47 6.69 -25.90
C ASN A 147 -2.30 7.97 -25.74
N SER A 148 -2.86 8.21 -24.58
CA SER A 148 -3.48 9.49 -24.31
C SER A 148 -2.36 10.54 -24.35
N LYS A 149 -2.41 11.49 -25.27
CA LYS A 149 -1.54 12.69 -25.29
C LYS A 149 -1.87 13.60 -24.10
N ILE A 150 -2.24 12.97 -22.99
CA ILE A 150 -2.68 13.64 -21.79
C ILE A 150 -1.41 14.12 -21.10
N ASN A 151 -1.02 15.37 -21.37
CA ASN A 151 -0.25 16.18 -20.43
C ASN A 151 -1.05 16.48 -19.15
N SER A 152 -2.14 15.72 -18.92
CA SER A 152 -2.98 15.88 -17.75
C SER A 152 -2.31 15.24 -16.54
N GLU A 153 -2.31 15.95 -15.45
CA GLU A 153 -1.93 15.41 -14.16
C GLU A 153 -2.86 14.24 -13.83
N VAL A 154 -2.28 13.17 -13.27
CA VAL A 154 -3.02 11.99 -12.86
C VAL A 154 -3.36 12.12 -11.39
N GLU A 155 -4.64 12.08 -11.09
CA GLU A 155 -5.16 12.08 -9.72
C GLU A 155 -5.45 10.63 -9.28
N TRP A 156 -4.83 10.22 -8.16
CA TRP A 156 -4.86 8.85 -7.67
C TRP A 156 -5.78 8.72 -6.45
N PHE A 157 -6.76 7.84 -6.52
CA PHE A 157 -7.62 7.48 -5.40
C PHE A 157 -7.38 6.02 -5.03
N ILE A 158 -6.91 5.77 -3.80
CA ILE A 158 -6.60 4.42 -3.33
C ILE A 158 -7.56 4.05 -2.20
N ASN A 159 -8.36 3.00 -2.43
CA ASN A 159 -9.21 2.39 -1.43
C ASN A 159 -8.62 1.04 -1.03
N MET A 160 -8.30 0.88 0.24
CA MET A 160 -7.81 -0.38 0.79
C MET A 160 -8.91 -1.08 1.57
N GLY A 161 -9.12 -2.37 1.27
CA GLY A 161 -10.02 -3.20 2.05
C GLY A 161 -9.50 -3.41 3.47
N VAL A 162 -10.31 -3.03 4.45
CA VAL A 162 -10.06 -3.27 5.89
C VAL A 162 -10.98 -4.40 6.35
N PRO A 163 -10.53 -5.34 7.23
CA PRO A 163 -11.40 -6.37 7.77
C PRO A 163 -12.65 -5.77 8.43
N ILE A 164 -13.81 -6.37 8.19
CA ILE A 164 -15.13 -5.85 8.64
C ILE A 164 -15.21 -5.67 10.17
N LEU A 165 -14.48 -6.51 10.91
CA LEU A 165 -14.46 -6.48 12.38
C LEU A 165 -13.54 -5.39 12.96
N GLU A 166 -12.74 -4.72 12.11
CA GLU A 166 -11.78 -3.71 12.52
C GLU A 166 -12.42 -2.33 12.43
N THR A 167 -12.95 -1.83 13.53
CA THR A 167 -13.57 -0.49 13.65
C THR A 167 -12.77 0.41 14.59
N GLY A 168 -13.00 1.72 14.51
CA GLY A 168 -12.38 2.70 15.40
C GLY A 168 -10.87 2.79 15.22
N GLU A 169 -10.11 2.68 16.31
CA GLU A 169 -8.64 2.88 16.34
C GLU A 169 -7.89 1.98 15.37
N LYS A 170 -8.31 0.73 15.21
CA LYS A 170 -7.68 -0.22 14.30
C LYS A 170 -7.82 0.20 12.83
N SER A 171 -8.98 0.72 12.45
CA SER A 171 -9.20 1.28 11.10
C SER A 171 -8.29 2.49 10.83
N GLU A 172 -8.04 3.32 11.82
CA GLU A 172 -7.13 4.46 11.70
C GLU A 172 -5.66 4.03 11.53
N ILE A 173 -5.25 2.90 12.12
CA ILE A 173 -3.92 2.33 11.88
C ILE A 173 -3.75 2.00 10.39
N TYR A 174 -4.71 1.29 9.78
CA TYR A 174 -4.67 0.97 8.34
C TYR A 174 -4.59 2.22 7.47
N LYS A 175 -5.40 3.22 7.78
CA LYS A 175 -5.43 4.49 7.06
C LYS A 175 -4.10 5.25 7.17
N THR A 176 -3.56 5.33 8.38
CA THR A 176 -2.27 5.98 8.64
C THR A 176 -1.15 5.27 7.88
N VAL A 177 -1.06 3.95 7.99
CA VAL A 177 -0.04 3.14 7.31
C VAL A 177 -0.13 3.30 5.79
N LEU A 178 -1.33 3.26 5.20
CA LEU A 178 -1.53 3.46 3.76
C LEU A 178 -1.13 4.88 3.32
N THR A 179 -1.51 5.89 4.09
CA THR A 179 -1.21 7.30 3.78
C THR A 179 0.31 7.55 3.79
N VAL A 180 0.98 7.06 4.84
CA VAL A 180 2.43 7.20 4.96
C VAL A 180 3.16 6.37 3.89
N ALA A 181 2.65 5.17 3.58
CA ALA A 181 3.19 4.33 2.49
C ALA A 181 3.12 5.04 1.12
N TYR A 182 2.01 5.70 0.83
CA TYR A 182 1.87 6.50 -0.40
C TYR A 182 2.90 7.63 -0.45
N GLN A 183 3.05 8.39 0.63
CA GLN A 183 4.03 9.48 0.71
C GLN A 183 5.47 8.96 0.58
N TYR A 184 5.77 7.80 1.20
CA TYR A 184 7.07 7.17 1.09
C TYR A 184 7.35 6.73 -0.35
N ALA A 185 6.38 6.11 -1.01
CA ALA A 185 6.48 5.70 -2.41
C ALA A 185 6.79 6.88 -3.34
N MET A 186 6.15 8.03 -3.12
CA MET A 186 6.37 9.23 -3.93
C MET A 186 7.75 9.85 -3.71
N LYS A 187 8.26 9.80 -2.48
CA LYS A 187 9.59 10.34 -2.14
C LYS A 187 10.72 9.40 -2.56
N HIS A 188 10.49 8.09 -2.56
CA HIS A 188 11.50 7.07 -2.83
C HIS A 188 11.10 6.12 -3.98
N PRO A 189 10.90 6.63 -5.22
CA PRO A 189 10.36 5.84 -6.33
C PRO A 189 11.31 4.72 -6.80
N GLN A 190 12.62 4.87 -6.55
CA GLN A 190 13.65 3.91 -6.98
C GLN A 190 14.15 3.02 -5.83
N GLY A 191 13.71 3.24 -4.60
CA GLY A 191 14.20 2.50 -3.43
C GLY A 191 13.77 1.03 -3.48
N ILE A 192 14.71 0.10 -3.60
CA ILE A 192 14.47 -1.35 -3.55
C ILE A 192 14.47 -1.82 -2.10
N ASN A 193 15.36 -1.25 -1.30
CA ASN A 193 15.56 -1.54 0.12
C ASN A 193 15.35 -0.28 0.95
N ALA A 194 15.08 -0.45 2.23
CA ALA A 194 14.98 0.66 3.16
C ALA A 194 15.57 0.28 4.51
N ASN A 195 16.39 1.15 5.09
CA ASN A 195 16.91 0.97 6.43
C ASN A 195 15.79 1.20 7.47
N LEU A 196 15.77 0.38 8.52
CA LEU A 196 14.71 0.38 9.52
C LEU A 196 14.60 1.73 10.27
N VAL A 197 15.72 2.33 10.62
CA VAL A 197 15.76 3.63 11.30
C VAL A 197 15.29 4.77 10.40
N GLU A 198 15.64 4.72 9.11
CA GLU A 198 15.15 5.70 8.12
C GLU A 198 13.63 5.60 7.93
N LEU A 199 13.10 4.36 7.89
CA LEU A 199 11.65 4.13 7.82
C LEU A 199 10.93 4.66 9.06
N ASP A 200 11.48 4.41 10.24
CA ASP A 200 10.93 4.87 11.51
C ASP A 200 10.87 6.40 11.57
N ASN A 201 11.97 7.08 11.24
CA ASN A 201 12.03 8.54 11.21
C ASN A 201 11.03 9.13 10.20
N PHE A 202 10.90 8.49 9.03
CA PHE A 202 9.94 8.93 8.03
C PHE A 202 8.50 8.75 8.52
N PHE A 203 8.19 7.61 9.13
CA PHE A 203 6.86 7.32 9.65
C PHE A 203 6.48 8.30 10.75
N GLU A 204 7.37 8.58 11.70
CA GLU A 204 7.19 9.54 12.78
C GLU A 204 6.88 10.95 12.24
N GLU A 205 7.66 11.42 11.26
CA GLU A 205 7.46 12.74 10.63
C GLU A 205 6.07 12.86 9.99
N LYS A 206 5.58 11.78 9.36
CA LYS A 206 4.37 11.85 8.54
C LYS A 206 3.08 11.52 9.30
N GLN A 207 3.13 10.63 10.29
CA GLN A 207 1.95 10.32 11.08
C GLN A 207 1.43 11.52 11.87
N GLY A 208 2.31 12.39 12.34
CA GLY A 208 1.94 13.64 13.03
C GLY A 208 1.08 14.57 12.17
N ARG A 209 1.27 14.55 10.84
CA ARG A 209 0.49 15.35 9.87
C ARG A 209 -0.85 14.70 9.50
N CYS A 210 -1.02 13.41 9.76
CA CYS A 210 -2.29 12.73 9.50
C CYS A 210 -3.33 12.96 10.60
N LYS A 211 -2.91 13.45 11.78
CA LYS A 211 -3.77 13.71 12.95
C LYS A 211 -4.23 15.15 13.06
N SER A 212 -3.74 16.04 12.21
CA SER A 212 -4.12 17.46 12.11
C SER A 212 -5.11 17.69 10.96
#